data_533c02892f4d179ae5d5482c84779c00
#
_entry.id   533c02892f4d179ae5d5482c84779c00
#
_cell.length_a   1.000
_cell.length_b   1.000
_cell.length_c   1.000
_cell.angle_alpha   90.00
_cell.angle_beta   90.00
_cell.angle_gamma   90.00
#
_symmetry.space_group_name_H-M   'P 1'
#
loop_
_entity.id
_entity.type
_entity.pdbx_description
1 polymer ?
#
loop_
_entity_poly.entity_id
_entity_poly.type
_entity_poly.pdbx_seq_one_letter_code
_entity_poly.pdbx_strand_id
1 'polypeptide(L)'
;MIYAYIRVSTDKQTVENQRFEINRFAKQRDFQIDVWVEETVSGTRSAKDRKLGVLLKRIKKGDTLIVSEISRLGRRLMEVMSILNACMLKNVILLTVKEKYELGNNIQSQILAFAFSLSAQIE
;
A
#
# COMPACT_ATOMS: atom_id res chain seq x y z
N MET A 1 8.09 -12.56 -3.10
CA MET A 1 8.79 -11.26 -3.18
C MET A 1 8.18 -10.24 -2.25
N ILE A 2 9.01 -9.35 -1.73
CA ILE A 2 8.58 -8.25 -0.88
C ILE A 2 8.83 -6.94 -1.61
N TYR A 3 7.76 -6.20 -1.86
CA TYR A 3 7.78 -4.91 -2.54
C TYR A 3 7.54 -3.80 -1.52
N ALA A 4 8.24 -2.69 -1.66
CA ALA A 4 7.99 -1.49 -0.88
C ALA A 4 7.57 -0.37 -1.83
N TYR A 5 6.48 0.32 -1.49
CA TYR A 5 5.95 1.40 -2.32
C TYR A 5 6.00 2.72 -1.55
N ILE A 6 6.57 3.73 -2.18
CA ILE A 6 6.69 5.08 -1.66
C ILE A 6 5.99 6.06 -2.59
N ARG A 7 5.10 6.87 -2.05
CA ARG A 7 4.43 7.90 -2.84
C ARG A 7 4.60 9.26 -2.18
N VAL A 8 5.05 10.24 -2.98
CA VAL A 8 5.21 11.63 -2.55
C VAL A 8 4.66 12.57 -3.61
N SER A 9 4.37 13.81 -3.24
CA SER A 9 3.99 14.84 -4.21
C SER A 9 5.22 15.45 -4.86
N THR A 10 6.09 16.12 -4.10
CA THR A 10 7.33 16.74 -4.62
C THR A 10 8.49 16.72 -3.63
N ASP A 11 8.28 16.26 -2.41
CA ASP A 11 9.23 16.43 -1.31
C ASP A 11 10.16 15.21 -1.19
N LYS A 12 11.46 15.44 -1.45
CA LYS A 12 12.49 14.40 -1.30
C LYS A 12 12.65 13.92 0.13
N GLN A 13 12.47 14.83 1.10
CA GLN A 13 12.60 14.46 2.50
C GLN A 13 11.56 13.43 2.92
N THR A 14 10.34 13.55 2.38
CA THR A 14 9.28 12.58 2.63
C THR A 14 9.62 11.21 2.05
N VAL A 15 10.29 11.16 0.90
CA VAL A 15 10.77 9.90 0.32
C VAL A 15 11.73 9.22 1.28
N GLU A 16 12.72 9.96 1.78
CA GLU A 16 13.72 9.41 2.69
C GLU A 16 13.10 8.96 4.01
N ASN A 17 12.13 9.71 4.53
CA ASN A 17 11.42 9.36 5.76
C ASN A 17 10.63 8.07 5.59
N GLN A 18 9.91 7.92 4.48
CA GLN A 18 9.16 6.69 4.20
C GLN A 18 10.10 5.50 4.03
N ARG A 19 11.21 5.69 3.31
CA ARG A 19 12.21 4.65 3.12
C ARG A 19 12.81 4.23 4.46
N PHE A 20 13.13 5.18 5.32
CA PHE A 20 13.65 4.90 6.64
C PHE A 20 12.66 4.09 7.48
N GLU A 21 11.41 4.52 7.52
CA GLU A 21 10.36 3.83 8.28
C GLU A 21 10.14 2.41 7.80
N ILE A 22 10.10 2.22 6.48
CA ILE A 22 9.90 0.90 5.87
C ILE A 22 11.11 0.00 6.14
N ASN A 23 12.32 0.51 6.02
CA ASN A 23 13.53 -0.25 6.31
C ASN A 23 13.60 -0.67 7.78
N ARG A 24 13.24 0.22 8.67
CA ARG A 24 13.21 -0.07 10.10
C ARG A 24 12.20 -1.18 10.42
N PHE A 25 11.02 -1.08 9.83
CA PHE A 25 9.98 -2.09 9.97
C PHE A 25 10.44 -3.43 9.42
N ALA A 26 11.02 -3.45 8.23
CA ALA A 26 11.50 -4.67 7.60
C ALA A 26 12.60 -5.33 8.43
N LYS A 27 13.51 -4.51 8.98
CA LYS A 27 14.58 -5.02 9.83
C LYS A 27 14.06 -5.65 11.11
N GLN A 28 13.06 -5.04 11.73
CA GLN A 28 12.42 -5.57 12.94
C GLN A 28 11.72 -6.90 12.69
N ARG A 29 11.18 -7.09 11.47
CA ARG A 29 10.47 -8.29 11.06
C ARG A 29 11.37 -9.30 10.34
N ASP A 30 12.64 -8.98 10.20
CA ASP A 30 13.61 -9.82 9.48
C ASP A 30 13.21 -10.04 8.02
N PHE A 31 12.64 -9.01 7.40
CA PHE A 31 12.29 -9.00 5.99
C PHE A 31 13.41 -8.38 5.17
N GLN A 32 13.62 -8.91 3.97
CA GLN A 32 14.47 -8.29 2.98
C GLN A 32 13.59 -7.77 1.85
N ILE A 33 13.65 -6.46 1.60
CA ILE A 33 12.86 -5.85 0.54
C ILE A 33 13.54 -6.12 -0.79
N ASP A 34 12.79 -6.75 -1.69
CA ASP A 34 13.32 -7.15 -2.99
C ASP A 34 13.23 -6.05 -4.02
N VAL A 35 12.14 -5.27 -3.99
CA VAL A 35 11.88 -4.24 -4.99
C VAL A 35 11.34 -2.99 -4.31
N TRP A 36 11.94 -1.84 -4.63
CA TRP A 36 11.47 -0.53 -4.21
C TRP A 36 10.80 0.16 -5.39
N VAL A 37 9.59 0.67 -5.18
CA VAL A 37 8.87 1.46 -6.18
C VAL A 37 8.63 2.85 -5.59
N GLU A 38 9.22 3.86 -6.20
CA GLU A 38 9.03 5.26 -5.81
C GLU A 38 8.20 5.97 -6.85
N GLU A 39 7.25 6.75 -6.39
CA GLU A 39 6.36 7.49 -7.27
C GLU A 39 6.17 8.90 -6.80
N THR A 40 6.37 9.85 -7.70
CA THR A 40 6.03 11.25 -7.47
C THR A 40 4.72 11.52 -8.18
N VAL A 41 3.69 11.89 -7.43
CA VAL A 41 2.36 12.14 -8.00
C VAL A 41 1.95 13.56 -7.67
N SER A 42 1.73 14.35 -8.71
CA SER A 42 1.10 15.66 -8.61
C SER A 42 -0.23 15.60 -9.35
N GLY A 43 -1.30 16.05 -8.70
CA GLY A 43 -2.60 16.09 -9.35
C GLY A 43 -3.46 14.85 -9.10
N THR A 44 -4.35 14.57 -10.06
CA THR A 44 -5.48 13.67 -9.86
C THR A 44 -5.36 12.34 -10.61
N ARG A 45 -4.15 11.91 -10.96
CA ARG A 45 -3.96 10.62 -11.64
C ARG A 45 -4.49 9.48 -10.79
N SER A 46 -5.23 8.59 -11.42
CA SER A 46 -5.71 7.38 -10.76
C SER A 46 -4.56 6.38 -10.58
N ALA A 47 -4.74 5.42 -9.65
CA ALA A 47 -3.76 4.36 -9.44
C ALA A 47 -3.49 3.57 -10.72
N LYS A 48 -4.49 3.46 -11.60
CA LYS A 48 -4.39 2.74 -12.87
C LYS A 48 -3.30 3.32 -13.77
N ASP A 49 -3.12 4.64 -13.75
CA ASP A 49 -2.17 5.34 -14.62
C ASP A 49 -0.83 5.61 -13.95
N ARG A 50 -0.62 5.09 -12.75
CA ARG A 50 0.58 5.30 -11.95
C ARG A 50 1.42 4.03 -11.87
N LYS A 51 2.65 4.18 -11.35
CA LYS A 51 3.53 3.03 -11.08
C LYS A 51 2.87 2.01 -10.16
N LEU A 52 2.02 2.47 -9.25
CA LEU A 52 1.26 1.56 -8.37
C LEU A 52 0.40 0.61 -9.18
N GLY A 53 -0.27 1.10 -10.23
CA GLY A 53 -1.07 0.25 -11.12
C GLY A 53 -0.23 -0.81 -11.81
N VAL A 54 0.96 -0.45 -12.26
CA VAL A 54 1.90 -1.40 -12.87
C VAL A 54 2.34 -2.44 -11.84
N LEU A 55 2.66 -2.00 -10.62
CA LEU A 55 3.04 -2.88 -9.52
C LEU A 55 1.94 -3.89 -9.21
N LEU A 56 0.69 -3.43 -9.13
CA LEU A 56 -0.44 -4.31 -8.82
C LEU A 56 -0.67 -5.37 -9.89
N LYS A 57 -0.29 -5.10 -11.14
CA LYS A 57 -0.37 -6.09 -12.21
C LYS A 57 0.76 -7.12 -12.13
N ARG A 58 1.93 -6.71 -11.65
CA ARG A 58 3.10 -7.59 -11.54
C ARG A 58 3.08 -8.47 -10.30
N ILE A 59 2.51 -7.97 -9.22
CA ILE A 59 2.52 -8.65 -7.93
C ILE A 59 1.70 -9.94 -8.03
N LYS A 60 2.17 -10.98 -7.35
CA LYS A 60 1.59 -12.33 -7.46
C LYS A 60 1.16 -12.84 -6.10
N LYS A 61 0.36 -13.91 -6.11
CA LYS A 61 -0.04 -14.63 -4.90
C LYS A 61 1.19 -14.95 -4.03
N GLY A 62 1.08 -14.62 -2.76
CA GLY A 62 2.15 -14.87 -1.79
C GLY A 62 3.14 -13.73 -1.66
N ASP A 63 3.08 -12.73 -2.53
CA ASP A 63 3.93 -11.55 -2.42
C ASP A 63 3.43 -10.63 -1.31
N THR A 64 4.31 -9.76 -0.85
CA THR A 64 4.02 -8.78 0.19
C THR A 64 4.27 -7.38 -0.34
N LEU A 65 3.37 -6.47 -0.03
CA LEU A 65 3.49 -5.05 -0.35
C LEU A 65 3.55 -4.26 0.96
N ILE A 66 4.59 -3.45 1.13
CA ILE A 66 4.79 -2.63 2.33
C ILE A 66 4.68 -1.16 1.97
N VAL A 67 3.89 -0.42 2.74
CA VAL A 67 3.78 1.04 2.63
C VAL A 67 3.95 1.66 4.01
N SER A 68 4.38 2.92 4.07
CA SER A 68 4.54 3.59 5.36
C SER A 68 3.21 3.81 6.05
N GLU A 69 2.18 4.16 5.30
CA GLU A 69 0.83 4.34 5.82
C GLU A 69 -0.18 4.09 4.70
N ILE A 70 -1.40 3.74 5.08
CA ILE A 70 -2.43 3.33 4.11
C ILE A 70 -2.80 4.46 3.13
N SER A 71 -2.68 5.72 3.55
CA SER A 71 -2.97 6.88 2.71
C SER A 71 -2.01 7.02 1.53
N ARG A 72 -0.89 6.30 1.53
CA ARG A 72 0.04 6.32 0.39
C ARG A 72 -0.48 5.53 -0.80
N LEU A 73 -1.48 4.69 -0.59
CA LEU A 73 -2.08 3.90 -1.68
C LEU A 73 -3.00 4.74 -2.55
N GLY A 74 -3.63 5.77 -2.01
CA GLY A 74 -4.51 6.62 -2.76
C GLY A 74 -4.90 7.86 -1.99
N ARG A 75 -5.45 8.86 -2.69
CA ARG A 75 -5.89 10.10 -2.10
C ARG A 75 -7.35 10.07 -1.66
N ARG A 76 -8.13 9.17 -2.25
CA ARG A 76 -9.54 9.02 -1.97
C ARG A 76 -9.78 7.67 -1.35
N LEU A 77 -10.75 7.60 -0.45
CA LEU A 77 -11.10 6.36 0.22
C LEU A 77 -11.45 5.25 -0.78
N MET A 78 -12.20 5.59 -1.83
CA MET A 78 -12.58 4.61 -2.85
C MET A 78 -11.38 4.04 -3.58
N GLU A 79 -10.35 4.86 -3.84
CA GLU A 79 -9.12 4.41 -4.47
C GLU A 79 -8.36 3.45 -3.56
N VAL A 80 -8.23 3.80 -2.28
CA VAL A 80 -7.59 2.92 -1.29
C VAL A 80 -8.31 1.58 -1.21
N MET A 81 -9.64 1.60 -1.16
CA MET A 81 -10.44 0.39 -1.10
C MET A 81 -10.26 -0.50 -2.33
N SER A 82 -10.20 0.13 -3.51
CA SER A 82 -9.99 -0.60 -4.75
C SER A 82 -8.65 -1.35 -4.73
N ILE A 83 -7.62 -0.70 -4.19
CA ILE A 83 -6.28 -1.30 -4.08
C ILE A 83 -6.28 -2.44 -3.06
N LEU A 84 -6.92 -2.25 -1.91
CA LEU A 84 -7.05 -3.29 -0.90
C LEU A 84 -7.77 -4.51 -1.46
N ASN A 85 -8.86 -4.27 -2.19
CA ASN A 85 -9.61 -5.34 -2.82
C ASN A 85 -8.77 -6.10 -3.85
N ALA A 86 -7.99 -5.39 -4.66
CA ALA A 86 -7.11 -6.01 -5.64
C ALA A 86 -6.06 -6.90 -4.96
N CYS A 87 -5.48 -6.45 -3.86
CA CYS A 87 -4.53 -7.25 -3.08
C CYS A 87 -5.19 -8.50 -2.50
N MET A 88 -6.38 -8.35 -1.94
CA MET A 88 -7.12 -9.49 -1.37
C MET A 88 -7.44 -10.54 -2.42
N LEU A 89 -7.89 -10.11 -3.59
CA LEU A 89 -8.23 -11.03 -4.67
C LEU A 89 -7.03 -11.80 -5.19
N LYS A 90 -5.85 -11.19 -5.13
CA LYS A 90 -4.61 -11.85 -5.55
C LYS A 90 -3.90 -12.60 -4.43
N ASN A 91 -4.44 -12.58 -3.22
CA ASN A 91 -3.80 -13.16 -2.04
C ASN A 91 -2.42 -12.56 -1.79
N VAL A 92 -2.32 -11.25 -1.93
CA VAL A 92 -1.14 -10.46 -1.60
C VAL A 92 -1.33 -9.89 -0.20
N ILE A 93 -0.27 -9.94 0.60
CA ILE A 93 -0.30 -9.37 1.95
C ILE A 93 0.12 -7.90 1.87
N LEU A 94 -0.71 -7.01 2.38
CA LEU A 94 -0.38 -5.60 2.49
C LEU A 94 -0.03 -5.26 3.93
N LEU A 95 1.14 -4.67 4.14
CA LEU A 95 1.60 -4.25 5.45
C LEU A 95 1.72 -2.73 5.49
N THR A 96 1.17 -2.12 6.53
CA THR A 96 1.34 -0.68 6.76
C THR A 96 2.16 -0.47 8.03
N VAL A 97 3.14 0.44 7.96
CA VAL A 97 4.07 0.64 9.07
C VAL A 97 3.41 1.42 10.21
N LYS A 98 2.77 2.55 9.90
CA LYS A 98 2.21 3.42 10.93
C LYS A 98 1.01 2.82 11.64
N GLU A 99 0.06 2.30 10.88
CA GLU A 99 -1.14 1.69 11.46
C GLU A 99 -0.91 0.29 11.99
N LYS A 100 0.19 -0.34 11.56
CA LYS A 100 0.51 -1.73 11.89
C LYS A 100 -0.54 -2.72 11.38
N TYR A 101 -1.16 -2.40 10.26
CA TYR A 101 -2.12 -3.30 9.63
C TYR A 101 -1.37 -4.40 8.88
N GLU A 102 -1.94 -5.59 8.95
CA GLU A 102 -1.50 -6.74 8.16
C GLU A 102 -2.73 -7.26 7.43
N LEU A 103 -2.89 -6.80 6.20
CA LEU A 103 -4.09 -7.04 5.42
C LEU A 103 -3.83 -8.11 4.37
N GLY A 104 -4.51 -9.23 4.53
CA GLY A 104 -4.47 -10.32 3.58
C GLY A 104 -5.87 -10.89 3.45
N ASN A 105 -5.99 -12.15 3.05
CA ASN A 105 -7.27 -12.81 2.95
C ASN A 105 -7.64 -13.45 4.30
N ASN A 106 -7.83 -12.61 5.30
CA ASN A 106 -8.21 -13.03 6.65
C ASN A 106 -9.40 -12.21 7.16
N ILE A 107 -9.95 -12.59 8.31
CA ILE A 107 -11.14 -11.96 8.87
C ILE A 107 -10.90 -10.49 9.18
N GLN A 108 -9.74 -10.15 9.75
CA GLN A 108 -9.42 -8.77 10.09
C GLN A 108 -9.42 -7.88 8.84
N SER A 109 -8.84 -8.36 7.75
CA SER A 109 -8.82 -7.61 6.49
C SER A 109 -10.22 -7.44 5.92
N GLN A 110 -11.05 -8.45 6.02
CA GLN A 110 -12.42 -8.39 5.54
C GLN A 110 -13.25 -7.38 6.34
N ILE A 111 -13.05 -7.35 7.66
CA ILE A 111 -13.72 -6.38 8.53
C ILE A 111 -13.28 -4.95 8.18
N LEU A 112 -11.99 -4.76 7.98
CA LEU A 112 -11.45 -3.45 7.64
C LEU A 112 -11.96 -2.97 6.29
N ALA A 113 -11.99 -3.85 5.29
CA ALA A 113 -12.54 -3.54 3.97
C ALA A 113 -14.03 -3.17 4.07
N PHE A 114 -14.78 -3.87 4.90
CA PHE A 114 -16.18 -3.56 5.14
C PHE A 114 -16.35 -2.19 5.80
N ALA A 115 -15.52 -1.86 6.80
CA ALA A 115 -15.55 -0.57 7.46
C ALA A 115 -15.26 0.59 6.50
N PHE A 116 -14.26 0.42 5.63
CA PHE A 116 -13.97 1.40 4.58
C PHE A 116 -15.14 1.56 3.61
N SER A 117 -15.82 0.46 3.28
CA SER A 117 -16.99 0.47 2.40
C SER A 117 -18.13 1.31 2.99
N LEU A 118 -18.39 1.14 4.27
CA LEU A 118 -19.41 1.93 4.97
C LEU A 118 -19.05 3.41 4.97
N SER A 119 -17.80 3.74 5.26
CA SER A 119 -17.34 5.13 5.25
C SER A 119 -17.52 5.78 3.88
N ALA A 120 -17.25 5.05 2.82
CA ALA A 120 -17.44 5.53 1.46
C ALA A 120 -18.91 5.83 1.14
N GLN A 121 -19.83 5.05 1.69
CA GLN A 121 -21.27 5.27 1.49
C GLN A 121 -21.79 6.50 2.24
N ILE A 122 -21.16 6.80 3.36
CA ILE A 122 -21.55 7.94 4.20
C ILE A 122 -21.03 9.26 3.62
N GLU A 123 -19.88 9.23 3.00
CA GLU A 123 -19.30 10.42 2.36
C GLU A 123 -20.09 10.83 1.11
#